data_e462be343856a848d62b7f3a318f1eef
#
_entry.id   e462be343856a848d62b7f3a318f1eef
#
_cell.length_a   1.000
_cell.length_b   1.000
_cell.length_c   1.000
_cell.angle_alpha   90.00
_cell.angle_beta   90.00
_cell.angle_gamma   90.00
#
_symmetry.space_group_name_H-M   'P 1'
#
loop_
_entity.id
_entity.type
_entity.pdbx_description
1 polymer ?
#
loop_
_entity_poly.entity_id
_entity_poly.type
_entity_poly.pdbx_seq_one_letter_code
_entity_poly.pdbx_strand_id
1 'polypeptide(L)'
;MRKTRLATVWLDGCSGCHMSLLDIDEALIPLAGKIDMVYGPLVDAQEFPKAVDVTVVEGAVSSQDDLEKIRLIRSRSKLVVALGDCAVTSNVPAMRNNTPVKKLLDGIYGTPPTDGVPPLLKHAVPVHDAIKVDLHVPGCPPPAKAIAFVLGELLEGRVPDLAGKVKFG
;
A
#
# COMPACT_ATOMS: atom_id res chain seq x y z
N MET A 1 -25.43 -1.71 11.94
CA MET A 1 -24.55 -0.66 11.37
C MET A 1 -23.93 -1.17 10.08
N ARG A 2 -23.74 -0.30 9.06
CA ARG A 2 -23.04 -0.70 7.84
C ARG A 2 -21.56 -0.97 8.17
N LYS A 3 -21.03 -2.09 7.72
CA LYS A 3 -19.58 -2.37 7.83
C LYS A 3 -18.77 -1.38 7.00
N THR A 4 -17.58 -1.03 7.48
CA THR A 4 -16.62 -0.20 6.73
C THR A 4 -16.01 -1.02 5.61
N ARG A 5 -16.12 -0.53 4.38
CA ARG A 5 -15.51 -1.18 3.20
C ARG A 5 -14.02 -0.87 3.17
N LEU A 6 -13.23 -1.88 3.49
CA LEU A 6 -11.75 -1.82 3.53
C LEU A 6 -11.17 -2.51 2.30
N ALA A 7 -10.18 -1.88 1.70
CA ALA A 7 -9.34 -2.48 0.69
C ALA A 7 -7.87 -2.44 1.13
N THR A 8 -7.09 -3.44 0.75
CA THR A 8 -5.63 -3.41 0.84
C THR A 8 -5.01 -3.58 -0.53
N VAL A 9 -3.89 -2.93 -0.78
CA VAL A 9 -3.22 -2.92 -2.08
C VAL A 9 -1.73 -3.12 -1.88
N TRP A 10 -1.17 -4.03 -2.67
CA TRP A 10 0.26 -4.27 -2.74
C TRP A 10 0.78 -3.75 -4.08
N LEU A 11 1.73 -2.82 -4.02
CA LEU A 11 2.51 -2.30 -5.13
C LEU A 11 3.94 -2.85 -5.07
N ASP A 12 4.95 -2.09 -5.49
CA ASP A 12 6.35 -2.51 -5.42
C ASP A 12 6.86 -2.51 -3.97
N GLY A 13 6.86 -3.67 -3.35
CA GLY A 13 7.26 -3.92 -1.97
C GLY A 13 7.42 -5.41 -1.67
N CYS A 14 7.80 -5.73 -0.44
CA CYS A 14 8.08 -7.10 0.00
C CYS A 14 6.89 -7.84 0.63
N SER A 15 5.72 -7.22 0.72
CA SER A 15 4.52 -7.65 1.46
C SER A 15 4.67 -7.73 2.99
N GLY A 16 5.78 -7.25 3.55
CA GLY A 16 6.01 -7.27 5.00
C GLY A 16 4.95 -6.49 5.80
N CYS A 17 4.41 -5.42 5.23
CA CYS A 17 3.35 -4.65 5.89
C CYS A 17 2.01 -5.42 5.90
N HIS A 18 1.68 -6.19 4.86
CA HIS A 18 0.55 -7.11 4.87
C HIS A 18 0.75 -8.25 5.87
N MET A 19 1.97 -8.78 5.99
CA MET A 19 2.29 -9.78 7.03
C MET A 19 2.08 -9.18 8.42
N SER A 20 2.60 -7.98 8.68
CA SER A 20 2.38 -7.28 9.96
C SER A 20 0.90 -6.96 10.22
N LEU A 21 0.09 -6.73 9.18
CA LEU A 21 -1.36 -6.62 9.31
C LEU A 21 -1.98 -7.95 9.78
N LEU A 22 -1.52 -9.09 9.26
CA LEU A 22 -1.98 -10.40 9.69
C LEU A 22 -1.51 -10.76 11.10
N ASP A 23 -0.33 -10.28 11.53
CA ASP A 23 0.20 -10.44 12.89
C ASP A 23 -0.61 -9.70 13.97
N ILE A 24 -1.70 -9.02 13.60
CA ILE A 24 -2.72 -8.56 14.56
C ILE A 24 -3.41 -9.77 15.26
N ASP A 25 -3.31 -10.96 14.64
CA ASP A 25 -3.75 -12.25 15.18
C ASP A 25 -5.23 -12.24 15.63
N GLU A 26 -5.51 -12.66 16.85
CA GLU A 26 -6.86 -12.78 17.39
C GLU A 26 -7.64 -11.46 17.41
N ALA A 27 -6.96 -10.31 17.45
CA ALA A 27 -7.61 -9.01 17.37
C ALA A 27 -8.20 -8.70 15.97
N LEU A 28 -7.91 -9.52 14.94
CA LEU A 28 -8.62 -9.49 13.66
C LEU A 28 -10.07 -9.93 13.77
N ILE A 29 -10.40 -10.82 14.72
CA ILE A 29 -11.77 -11.36 14.89
C ILE A 29 -12.80 -10.24 15.15
N PRO A 30 -12.62 -9.38 16.17
CA PRO A 30 -13.54 -8.26 16.39
C PRO A 30 -13.50 -7.22 15.26
N LEU A 31 -12.37 -7.05 14.57
CA LEU A 31 -12.27 -6.18 13.40
C LEU A 31 -13.11 -6.70 12.24
N ALA A 32 -13.09 -8.01 11.96
CA ALA A 32 -13.88 -8.65 10.90
C ALA A 32 -15.41 -8.43 11.09
N GLY A 33 -15.84 -8.25 12.34
CA GLY A 33 -17.24 -7.87 12.64
C GLY A 33 -17.61 -6.46 12.14
N LYS A 34 -16.65 -5.55 12.05
CA LYS A 34 -16.82 -4.13 11.69
C LYS A 34 -16.43 -3.81 10.25
N ILE A 35 -15.64 -4.66 9.60
CA ILE A 35 -15.04 -4.48 8.28
C ILE A 35 -15.69 -5.41 7.26
N ASP A 36 -15.86 -4.89 6.05
CA ASP A 36 -16.10 -5.64 4.82
C ASP A 36 -14.86 -5.52 3.95
N MET A 37 -14.07 -6.59 3.87
CA MET A 37 -12.85 -6.62 3.06
C MET A 37 -13.25 -6.79 1.60
N VAL A 38 -13.24 -5.69 0.83
CA VAL A 38 -13.78 -5.64 -0.53
C VAL A 38 -12.74 -5.83 -1.63
N TYR A 39 -11.46 -5.71 -1.30
CA TYR A 39 -10.35 -5.92 -2.22
C TYR A 39 -9.04 -6.13 -1.45
N GLY A 40 -8.17 -6.98 -1.96
CA GLY A 40 -6.84 -7.21 -1.39
C GLY A 40 -6.14 -8.40 -2.04
N PRO A 41 -4.84 -8.62 -1.76
CA PRO A 41 -4.08 -9.75 -2.29
C PRO A 41 -4.65 -11.12 -1.87
N LEU A 42 -5.44 -11.16 -0.80
CA LEU A 42 -6.03 -12.36 -0.22
C LEU A 42 -7.55 -12.43 -0.45
N VAL A 43 -8.09 -11.63 -1.37
CA VAL A 43 -9.52 -11.55 -1.69
C VAL A 43 -9.72 -11.89 -3.16
N ASP A 44 -10.75 -12.65 -3.49
CA ASP A 44 -11.03 -13.12 -4.86
C ASP A 44 -11.41 -11.99 -5.85
N ALA A 45 -11.69 -10.78 -5.37
CA ALA A 45 -12.04 -9.65 -6.22
C ALA A 45 -10.88 -9.25 -7.14
N GLN A 46 -11.08 -9.38 -8.45
CA GLN A 46 -10.07 -9.05 -9.47
C GLN A 46 -10.04 -7.57 -9.82
N GLU A 47 -11.18 -6.88 -9.67
CA GLU A 47 -11.30 -5.46 -9.98
C GLU A 47 -11.46 -4.63 -8.72
N PHE A 48 -10.77 -3.48 -8.68
CA PHE A 48 -10.91 -2.55 -7.55
C PHE A 48 -12.32 -1.93 -7.55
N PRO A 49 -13.11 -2.12 -6.47
CA PRO A 49 -14.51 -1.72 -6.43
C PRO A 49 -14.70 -0.20 -6.30
N LYS A 50 -15.91 0.28 -6.60
CA LYS A 50 -16.31 1.67 -6.34
C LYS A 50 -16.67 1.85 -4.86
N ALA A 51 -16.57 3.10 -4.38
CA ALA A 51 -17.03 3.54 -3.05
C ALA A 51 -16.39 2.75 -1.89
N VAL A 52 -15.07 2.63 -1.89
CA VAL A 52 -14.28 2.10 -0.77
C VAL A 52 -14.16 3.17 0.31
N ASP A 53 -14.35 2.80 1.58
CA ASP A 53 -14.26 3.77 2.68
C ASP A 53 -12.80 4.02 3.06
N VAL A 54 -11.99 2.97 3.19
CA VAL A 54 -10.57 3.06 3.54
C VAL A 54 -9.78 2.12 2.61
N THR A 55 -8.72 2.63 2.02
CA THR A 55 -7.74 1.82 1.28
C THR A 55 -6.37 1.96 1.93
N VAL A 56 -5.79 0.82 2.29
CA VAL A 56 -4.42 0.72 2.81
C VAL A 56 -3.50 0.29 1.67
N VAL A 57 -2.49 1.08 1.37
CA VAL A 57 -1.55 0.84 0.28
C VAL A 57 -0.17 0.56 0.83
N GLU A 58 0.39 -0.59 0.49
CA GLU A 58 1.77 -0.98 0.73
C GLU A 58 2.58 -0.92 -0.58
N GLY A 59 3.86 -0.58 -0.46
CA GLY A 59 4.78 -0.57 -1.59
C GLY A 59 4.89 0.78 -2.28
N ALA A 60 5.93 0.95 -3.10
CA ALA A 60 6.19 2.15 -3.89
C ALA A 60 5.48 2.08 -5.25
N VAL A 61 5.34 3.20 -5.92
CA VAL A 61 4.87 3.29 -7.30
C VAL A 61 6.08 3.23 -8.21
N SER A 62 6.28 2.11 -8.91
CA SER A 62 7.50 1.84 -9.66
C SER A 62 7.28 1.47 -11.13
N SER A 63 6.07 1.08 -11.51
CA SER A 63 5.68 0.73 -12.86
C SER A 63 4.53 1.62 -13.37
N GLN A 64 4.29 1.57 -14.69
CA GLN A 64 3.15 2.25 -15.30
C GLN A 64 1.82 1.69 -14.75
N ASP A 65 1.74 0.38 -14.56
CA ASP A 65 0.56 -0.29 -14.01
C ASP A 65 0.29 0.14 -12.56
N ASP A 66 1.35 0.29 -11.73
CA ASP A 66 1.19 0.83 -10.37
C ASP A 66 0.61 2.23 -10.40
N LEU A 67 1.11 3.07 -11.31
CA LEU A 67 0.66 4.46 -11.44
C LEU A 67 -0.82 4.55 -11.86
N GLU A 68 -1.24 3.74 -12.81
CA GLU A 68 -2.63 3.67 -13.26
C GLU A 68 -3.52 3.11 -12.16
N LYS A 69 -3.10 2.02 -11.53
CA LYS A 69 -3.80 1.36 -10.43
C LYS A 69 -4.00 2.32 -9.25
N ILE A 70 -2.96 3.03 -8.81
CA ILE A 70 -3.07 3.92 -7.65
C ILE A 70 -3.97 5.15 -7.93
N ARG A 71 -3.96 5.67 -9.16
CA ARG A 71 -4.88 6.74 -9.58
C ARG A 71 -6.33 6.27 -9.57
N LEU A 72 -6.60 5.06 -10.07
CA LEU A 72 -7.92 4.45 -10.00
C LEU A 72 -8.37 4.28 -8.54
N ILE A 73 -7.50 3.76 -7.68
CA ILE A 73 -7.73 3.59 -6.25
C ILE A 73 -8.11 4.91 -5.59
N ARG A 74 -7.34 5.98 -5.83
CA ARG A 74 -7.66 7.29 -5.27
C ARG A 74 -9.04 7.79 -5.67
N SER A 75 -9.42 7.58 -6.94
CA SER A 75 -10.72 8.02 -7.46
C SER A 75 -11.91 7.27 -6.86
N ARG A 76 -11.67 6.09 -6.28
CA ARG A 76 -12.71 5.18 -5.75
C ARG A 76 -12.70 5.05 -4.22
N SER A 77 -11.73 5.68 -3.54
CA SER A 77 -11.54 5.59 -2.09
C SER A 77 -11.80 6.93 -1.41
N LYS A 78 -12.47 6.89 -0.24
CA LYS A 78 -12.65 8.09 0.59
C LYS A 78 -11.33 8.46 1.28
N LEU A 79 -10.70 7.48 1.94
CA LEU A 79 -9.41 7.64 2.61
C LEU A 79 -8.38 6.69 2.01
N VAL A 80 -7.17 7.18 1.80
CA VAL A 80 -6.00 6.39 1.38
C VAL A 80 -4.91 6.52 2.43
N VAL A 81 -4.47 5.37 2.93
CA VAL A 81 -3.41 5.22 3.93
C VAL A 81 -2.18 4.63 3.26
N ALA A 82 -1.05 5.32 3.30
CA ALA A 82 0.24 4.77 2.91
C ALA A 82 0.83 4.00 4.10
N LEU A 83 0.98 2.69 3.95
CA LEU A 83 1.44 1.78 4.98
C LEU A 83 2.86 1.29 4.70
N GLY A 84 3.75 1.54 5.64
CA GLY A 84 5.15 1.11 5.56
C GLY A 84 6.04 2.06 4.77
N ASP A 85 7.34 1.96 5.01
CA ASP A 85 8.33 2.90 4.47
C ASP A 85 8.40 2.88 2.94
N CYS A 86 8.11 1.74 2.28
CA CYS A 86 8.06 1.71 0.81
C CYS A 86 6.95 2.61 0.25
N ALA A 87 5.77 2.63 0.87
CA ALA A 87 4.68 3.50 0.46
C ALA A 87 4.92 4.98 0.84
N VAL A 88 5.61 5.22 1.97
CA VAL A 88 5.83 6.56 2.53
C VAL A 88 7.05 7.27 1.95
N THR A 89 8.15 6.55 1.66
CA THR A 89 9.43 7.13 1.23
C THR A 89 10.06 6.44 0.02
N SER A 90 9.40 5.42 -0.54
CA SER A 90 9.90 4.49 -1.55
C SER A 90 11.04 3.56 -1.09
N ASN A 91 11.65 3.77 0.06
CA ASN A 91 12.64 2.94 0.73
C ASN A 91 13.47 2.02 -0.22
N VAL A 92 13.39 0.69 -0.08
CA VAL A 92 14.15 -0.27 -0.90
C VAL A 92 13.86 -0.16 -2.41
N PRO A 93 12.62 -0.05 -2.90
CA PRO A 93 12.36 0.17 -4.32
C PRO A 93 13.11 1.37 -4.92
N ALA A 94 13.31 2.45 -4.17
CA ALA A 94 14.02 3.63 -4.65
C ALA A 94 15.54 3.43 -4.81
N MET A 95 16.12 2.35 -4.29
CA MET A 95 17.56 2.06 -4.46
C MET A 95 17.95 1.95 -5.94
N ARG A 96 17.03 1.51 -6.81
CA ARG A 96 17.26 1.45 -8.26
C ARG A 96 17.33 2.83 -8.93
N ASN A 97 16.85 3.88 -8.29
CA ASN A 97 16.72 5.21 -8.88
C ASN A 97 18.06 5.85 -9.27
N ASN A 98 19.17 5.35 -8.73
CA ASN A 98 20.53 5.79 -9.08
C ASN A 98 21.05 5.18 -10.40
N THR A 99 20.31 4.26 -11.01
CA THR A 99 20.70 3.59 -12.25
C THR A 99 19.61 3.77 -13.31
N PRO A 100 19.94 4.19 -14.54
CA PRO A 100 18.96 4.29 -15.62
C PRO A 100 18.25 2.94 -15.85
N VAL A 101 16.93 2.98 -16.02
CA VAL A 101 16.09 1.77 -16.20
C VAL A 101 16.61 0.88 -17.32
N LYS A 102 16.96 1.47 -18.47
CA LYS A 102 17.53 0.72 -19.60
C LYS A 102 18.78 -0.08 -19.19
N LYS A 103 19.70 0.55 -18.44
CA LYS A 103 20.93 -0.11 -17.98
C LYS A 103 20.65 -1.26 -17.03
N LEU A 104 19.64 -1.12 -16.15
CA LEU A 104 19.19 -2.19 -15.26
C LEU A 104 18.64 -3.36 -16.06
N LEU A 105 17.71 -3.11 -16.98
CA LEU A 105 17.04 -4.14 -17.76
C LEU A 105 18.03 -4.85 -18.69
N ASP A 106 18.89 -4.13 -19.38
CA ASP A 106 19.92 -4.70 -20.25
C ASP A 106 20.90 -5.60 -19.45
N GLY A 107 21.27 -5.16 -18.23
CA GLY A 107 22.18 -5.92 -17.37
C GLY A 107 21.59 -7.21 -16.80
N ILE A 108 20.27 -7.25 -16.59
CA ILE A 108 19.58 -8.42 -16.01
C ILE A 108 19.10 -9.38 -17.10
N TYR A 109 18.51 -8.85 -18.15
CA TYR A 109 17.82 -9.65 -19.17
C TYR A 109 18.59 -9.76 -20.49
N GLY A 110 19.62 -8.94 -20.73
CA GLY A 110 20.28 -8.82 -22.03
C GLY A 110 19.35 -8.18 -23.08
N THR A 111 18.31 -8.88 -23.44
CA THR A 111 17.19 -8.35 -24.24
C THR A 111 15.96 -8.26 -23.34
N PRO A 112 15.55 -7.06 -22.91
CA PRO A 112 14.41 -6.90 -22.03
C PRO A 112 13.12 -7.41 -22.66
N PRO A 113 12.25 -8.09 -21.89
CA PRO A 113 10.94 -8.49 -22.38
C PRO A 113 10.10 -7.24 -22.70
N THR A 114 9.38 -7.28 -23.83
CA THR A 114 8.54 -6.16 -24.29
C THR A 114 7.05 -6.47 -24.20
N ASP A 115 6.70 -7.72 -23.93
CA ASP A 115 5.32 -8.19 -23.85
C ASP A 115 5.04 -8.83 -22.49
N GLY A 116 3.86 -8.55 -21.93
CA GLY A 116 3.41 -9.10 -20.65
C GLY A 116 4.11 -8.55 -19.40
N VAL A 117 5.05 -7.60 -19.55
CA VAL A 117 5.75 -6.96 -18.44
C VAL A 117 5.48 -5.46 -18.41
N PRO A 118 4.93 -4.91 -17.30
CA PRO A 118 4.66 -3.49 -17.19
C PRO A 118 5.94 -2.65 -17.34
N PRO A 119 5.91 -1.56 -18.12
CA PRO A 119 7.05 -0.65 -18.22
C PRO A 119 7.38 -0.03 -16.86
N LEU A 120 8.66 -0.03 -16.49
CA LEU A 120 9.12 0.63 -15.29
C LEU A 120 9.06 2.15 -15.45
N LEU A 121 8.65 2.87 -14.41
CA LEU A 121 8.81 4.31 -14.32
C LEU A 121 10.31 4.66 -14.24
N LYS A 122 10.66 5.88 -14.63
CA LYS A 122 12.04 6.38 -14.51
C LYS A 122 12.56 6.26 -13.08
N HIS A 123 11.72 6.55 -12.10
CA HIS A 123 12.00 6.43 -10.66
C HIS A 123 10.88 5.67 -9.98
N ALA A 124 11.22 4.85 -8.98
CA ALA A 124 10.27 4.39 -7.98
C ALA A 124 10.01 5.56 -7.03
N VAL A 125 8.74 5.88 -6.80
CA VAL A 125 8.33 7.05 -6.01
C VAL A 125 7.38 6.65 -4.89
N PRO A 126 7.30 7.42 -3.79
CA PRO A 126 6.32 7.19 -2.74
C PRO A 126 4.90 7.43 -3.25
N VAL A 127 3.92 6.87 -2.57
CA VAL A 127 2.51 6.95 -3.00
C VAL A 127 2.01 8.39 -3.08
N HIS A 128 2.49 9.25 -2.18
CA HIS A 128 2.06 10.65 -2.14
C HIS A 128 2.58 11.53 -3.30
N ASP A 129 3.62 11.08 -4.02
CA ASP A 129 4.06 11.74 -5.26
C ASP A 129 3.14 11.43 -6.45
N ALA A 130 2.42 10.32 -6.39
CA ALA A 130 1.50 9.90 -7.44
C ALA A 130 0.05 10.35 -7.22
N ILE A 131 -0.40 10.36 -5.96
CA ILE A 131 -1.77 10.69 -5.54
C ILE A 131 -1.80 11.39 -4.18
N LYS A 132 -2.93 12.03 -3.84
CA LYS A 132 -3.16 12.49 -2.47
C LYS A 132 -3.29 11.31 -1.50
N VAL A 133 -2.46 11.28 -0.46
CA VAL A 133 -2.54 10.37 0.69
C VAL A 133 -3.14 11.12 1.88
N ASP A 134 -4.03 10.46 2.61
CA ASP A 134 -4.72 11.07 3.75
C ASP A 134 -4.02 10.75 5.09
N LEU A 135 -3.31 9.62 5.17
CA LEU A 135 -2.57 9.20 6.36
C LEU A 135 -1.30 8.42 5.97
N HIS A 136 -0.20 8.68 6.67
CA HIS A 136 1.07 7.98 6.50
C HIS A 136 1.40 7.18 7.77
N VAL A 137 1.69 5.90 7.61
CA VAL A 137 2.04 4.97 8.70
C VAL A 137 3.41 4.38 8.41
N PRO A 138 4.50 5.06 8.81
CA PRO A 138 5.87 4.61 8.55
C PRO A 138 6.23 3.37 9.38
N GLY A 139 7.25 2.63 8.93
CA GLY A 139 7.81 1.43 9.52
C GLY A 139 8.19 0.40 8.46
N CYS A 140 9.15 -0.48 8.75
CA CYS A 140 9.61 -1.51 7.81
C CYS A 140 9.67 -2.90 8.48
N PRO A 141 8.50 -3.53 8.73
CA PRO A 141 7.12 -3.00 8.63
C PRO A 141 6.72 -2.18 9.87
N PRO A 142 5.60 -1.43 9.82
CA PRO A 142 4.99 -0.87 11.01
C PRO A 142 4.56 -2.01 11.95
N PRO A 143 4.70 -1.87 13.27
CA PRO A 143 4.28 -2.92 14.22
C PRO A 143 2.78 -3.22 14.11
N ALA A 144 2.40 -4.51 14.23
CA ALA A 144 1.00 -4.96 14.18
C ALA A 144 0.07 -4.17 15.12
N LYS A 145 0.54 -3.86 16.34
CA LYS A 145 -0.21 -3.03 17.31
C LYS A 145 -0.48 -1.61 16.80
N ALA A 146 0.45 -1.01 16.05
CA ALA A 146 0.24 0.30 15.47
C ALA A 146 -0.79 0.24 14.32
N ILE A 147 -0.72 -0.80 13.49
CA ILE A 147 -1.70 -1.03 12.41
C ILE A 147 -3.09 -1.24 13.00
N ALA A 148 -3.22 -2.09 14.03
CA ALA A 148 -4.48 -2.32 14.73
C ALA A 148 -5.07 -1.04 15.34
N PHE A 149 -4.22 -0.20 15.95
CA PHE A 149 -4.61 1.11 16.47
C PHE A 149 -5.13 2.02 15.35
N VAL A 150 -4.39 2.14 14.23
CA VAL A 150 -4.80 2.94 13.08
C VAL A 150 -6.16 2.52 12.55
N LEU A 151 -6.33 1.22 12.31
CA LEU A 151 -7.62 0.68 11.83
C LEU A 151 -8.74 0.95 12.83
N GLY A 152 -8.51 0.73 14.13
CA GLY A 152 -9.48 1.02 15.18
C GLY A 152 -9.98 2.46 15.17
N GLU A 153 -9.06 3.45 15.11
CA GLU A 153 -9.39 4.87 15.05
C GLU A 153 -10.17 5.23 13.77
N LEU A 154 -9.71 4.74 12.61
CA LEU A 154 -10.39 5.00 11.33
C LEU A 154 -11.80 4.40 11.28
N LEU A 155 -12.01 3.22 11.89
CA LEU A 155 -13.33 2.58 11.98
C LEU A 155 -14.32 3.38 12.87
N GLU A 156 -13.81 4.15 13.80
CA GLU A 156 -14.59 5.05 14.64
C GLU A 156 -14.65 6.50 14.09
N GLY A 157 -14.14 6.70 12.88
CA GLY A 157 -14.15 8.01 12.20
C GLY A 157 -13.18 9.04 12.80
N ARG A 158 -12.19 8.59 13.57
CA ARG A 158 -11.17 9.46 14.15
C ARG A 158 -9.88 9.44 13.33
N VAL A 159 -9.14 10.52 13.35
CA VAL A 159 -7.77 10.58 12.79
C VAL A 159 -6.81 10.07 13.86
N PRO A 160 -6.03 8.99 13.61
CA PRO A 160 -5.13 8.43 14.59
C PRO A 160 -3.94 9.37 14.87
N ASP A 161 -3.62 9.56 16.15
CA ASP A 161 -2.35 10.16 16.56
C ASP A 161 -1.27 9.07 16.62
N LEU A 162 -0.28 9.19 15.73
CA LEU A 162 0.80 8.22 15.55
C LEU A 162 2.07 8.56 16.34
N ALA A 163 2.07 9.66 17.11
CA ALA A 163 3.24 10.06 17.89
C ALA A 163 3.68 8.95 18.85
N GLY A 164 4.93 8.54 18.76
CA GLY A 164 5.51 7.47 19.59
C GLY A 164 5.02 6.04 19.29
N LYS A 165 4.12 5.84 18.32
CA LYS A 165 3.58 4.52 17.95
C LYS A 165 4.23 3.90 16.73
N VAL A 166 4.76 4.75 15.86
CA VAL A 166 5.46 4.36 14.62
C VAL A 166 6.79 5.10 14.49
N LYS A 167 7.71 4.54 13.75
CA LYS A 167 9.00 5.15 13.40
C LYS A 167 9.44 4.58 12.05
N PHE A 168 10.28 5.31 11.34
CA PHE A 168 10.98 4.76 10.18
C PHE A 168 11.90 3.61 10.61
N GLY A 169 11.97 2.58 9.78
CA GLY A 169 12.82 1.39 10.00
C GLY A 169 14.26 1.56 9.56
#